data_39715ea5036609ec4b3be05e53836af1
#
_entry.id   39715ea5036609ec4b3be05e53836af1
#
_cell.length_a   1.000
_cell.length_b   1.000
_cell.length_c   1.000
_cell.angle_alpha   90.00
_cell.angle_beta   90.00
_cell.angle_gamma   90.00
#
_symmetry.space_group_name_H-M   'P 1'
#
loop_
_entity.id
_entity.type
_entity.pdbx_description
1 polymer ?
#
loop_
_entity_poly.entity_id
_entity_poly.type
_entity_poly.pdbx_seq_one_letter_code
_entity_poly.pdbx_strand_id
1 'polypeptide(L)'
;MRSRLFSFLSCLLLSSTAVQTAQAVDLTTQRQYYDQAKRALAKGDTGPYMQYSQALADYPLTPYLAYDELTARLKSANNQEIEQFLAKHGDLPQANWMKLRWLRWLA
;
A
#
# COMPACT_ATOMS: atom_id res chain seq x y z
N MET A 1 -24.81 -61.50 -14.86
CA MET A 1 -24.70 -61.04 -14.83
C MET A 1 -24.57 -60.03 -14.64
N ARG A 2 -24.42 -59.24 -14.52
CA ARG A 2 -24.26 -58.47 -14.25
C ARG A 2 -24.09 -57.45 -14.14
N SER A 3 -24.03 -56.68 -14.15
CA SER A 3 -23.98 -55.78 -14.08
C SER A 3 -23.57 -54.90 -13.71
N ARG A 4 -23.22 -54.23 -13.82
CA ARG A 4 -22.77 -53.38 -13.47
C ARG A 4 -22.86 -52.32 -13.44
N LEU A 5 -23.14 -51.58 -13.23
CA LEU A 5 -23.34 -50.60 -13.07
C LEU A 5 -22.60 -49.70 -12.61
N PHE A 6 -22.17 -48.88 -12.89
CA PHE A 6 -21.49 -48.17 -12.61
C PHE A 6 -21.77 -47.07 -12.66
N SER A 7 -22.22 -46.73 -12.21
CA SER A 7 -22.38 -45.62 -11.64
C SER A 7 -21.20 -44.89 -11.36
N PHE A 8 -20.88 -44.21 -12.21
CA PHE A 8 -20.09 -43.29 -12.17
C PHE A 8 -20.62 -42.10 -11.83
N LEU A 9 -20.59 -41.94 -10.85
CA LEU A 9 -20.47 -40.89 -10.19
C LEU A 9 -19.40 -40.15 -10.67
N SER A 10 -19.58 -39.44 -11.62
CA SER A 10 -18.84 -38.35 -11.88
C SER A 10 -19.00 -37.44 -10.75
N CYS A 11 -18.11 -37.46 -9.90
CA CYS A 11 -17.81 -36.40 -9.10
C CYS A 11 -17.51 -35.23 -9.93
N LEU A 12 -18.49 -34.48 -10.15
CA LEU A 12 -18.28 -33.18 -10.52
C LEU A 12 -17.66 -32.51 -9.37
N LEU A 13 -16.42 -32.52 -9.37
CA LEU A 13 -15.70 -31.60 -8.64
C LEU A 13 -15.91 -30.29 -9.24
N LEU A 14 -16.92 -29.68 -8.79
CA LEU A 14 -16.95 -28.30 -8.82
C LEU A 14 -15.83 -27.81 -8.01
N SER A 15 -14.71 -27.74 -8.61
CA SER A 15 -13.73 -26.86 -8.09
C SER A 15 -14.33 -25.50 -8.30
N SER A 16 -15.10 -25.09 -7.34
CA SER A 16 -15.33 -23.71 -7.19
C SER A 16 -13.96 -23.15 -6.91
N THR A 17 -13.34 -22.74 -7.93
CA THR A 17 -12.30 -21.79 -7.78
C THR A 17 -13.02 -20.60 -7.21
N ALA A 18 -13.04 -20.55 -5.93
CA ALA A 18 -13.27 -19.31 -5.29
C ALA A 18 -12.18 -18.41 -5.82
N VAL A 19 -12.51 -17.68 -6.84
CA VAL A 19 -11.69 -16.57 -7.19
C VAL A 19 -11.80 -15.66 -6.01
N GLN A 20 -10.94 -15.89 -5.09
CA GLN A 20 -10.65 -14.84 -4.18
C GLN A 20 -9.97 -13.80 -5.00
N THR A 21 -10.77 -13.03 -5.65
CA THR A 21 -10.37 -11.70 -5.91
C THR A 21 -9.84 -11.22 -4.59
N ALA A 22 -8.54 -11.08 -4.53
CA ALA A 22 -7.92 -10.31 -3.49
C ALA A 22 -8.83 -9.11 -3.36
N GLN A 23 -9.66 -9.11 -2.36
CA GLN A 23 -10.70 -8.13 -2.29
C GLN A 23 -10.02 -6.82 -2.15
N ALA A 24 -10.12 -6.05 -3.21
CA ALA A 24 -9.85 -4.66 -3.11
C ALA A 24 -10.49 -4.22 -1.82
N VAL A 25 -9.67 -3.89 -0.86
CA VAL A 25 -10.12 -3.32 0.38
C VAL A 25 -11.07 -2.21 -0.03
N ASP A 26 -12.31 -2.31 0.44
CA ASP A 26 -13.34 -1.35 0.15
C ASP A 26 -12.79 0.06 0.31
N LEU A 27 -13.20 0.97 -0.54
CA LEU A 27 -12.75 2.36 -0.50
C LEU A 27 -12.97 3.01 0.85
N THR A 28 -14.08 2.68 1.51
CA THR A 28 -14.36 3.19 2.84
C THR A 28 -13.32 2.71 3.86
N THR A 29 -12.95 1.44 3.78
CA THR A 29 -11.92 0.86 4.65
C THR A 29 -10.55 1.47 4.34
N GLN A 30 -10.24 1.70 3.07
CA GLN A 30 -8.99 2.35 2.68
C GLN A 30 -8.90 3.77 3.25
N ARG A 31 -9.99 4.53 3.23
CA ARG A 31 -10.02 5.85 3.84
C ARG A 31 -9.76 5.80 5.33
N GLN A 32 -10.34 4.82 6.01
CA GLN A 32 -10.11 4.63 7.44
C GLN A 32 -8.64 4.29 7.72
N TYR A 33 -8.05 3.40 6.93
CA TYR A 33 -6.64 3.04 7.08
C TYR A 33 -5.75 4.25 6.80
N TYR A 34 -6.09 5.05 5.81
CA TYR A 34 -5.34 6.27 5.50
C TYR A 34 -5.36 7.23 6.69
N ASP A 35 -6.52 7.46 7.29
CA ASP A 35 -6.64 8.31 8.46
C ASP A 35 -5.86 7.76 9.65
N GLN A 36 -5.90 6.45 9.86
CA GLN A 36 -5.14 5.81 10.93
C GLN A 36 -3.63 5.94 10.68
N ALA A 37 -3.19 5.76 9.45
CA ALA A 37 -1.79 5.92 9.10
C ALA A 37 -1.32 7.34 9.36
N LYS A 38 -2.12 8.34 9.00
CA LYS A 38 -1.80 9.74 9.25
C LYS A 38 -1.69 10.03 10.75
N ARG A 39 -2.62 9.50 11.52
CA ARG A 39 -2.60 9.70 12.99
C ARG A 39 -1.38 9.03 13.61
N ALA A 40 -1.06 7.82 13.17
CA ALA A 40 0.12 7.12 13.66
C ALA A 40 1.39 7.89 13.34
N LEU A 41 1.47 8.42 12.12
CA LEU A 41 2.62 9.21 11.69
C LEU A 41 2.77 10.48 12.53
N ALA A 42 1.66 11.16 12.82
CA ALA A 42 1.67 12.37 13.63
C ALA A 42 2.15 12.10 15.06
N LYS A 43 1.91 10.89 15.56
CA LYS A 43 2.35 10.48 16.90
C LYS A 43 3.75 9.89 16.91
N GLY A 44 4.33 9.63 15.75
CA GLY A 44 5.60 8.94 15.66
C GLY A 44 5.51 7.44 15.86
N ASP A 45 4.32 6.86 15.77
CA ASP A 45 4.10 5.42 15.92
C ASP A 45 4.39 4.69 14.63
N THR A 46 5.63 4.27 14.43
CA THR A 46 6.06 3.66 13.18
C THR A 46 5.42 2.30 12.91
N GLY A 47 5.17 1.51 13.95
CA GLY A 47 4.55 0.18 13.81
C GLY A 47 3.17 0.24 13.16
N PRO A 48 2.21 0.93 13.77
CA PRO A 48 0.89 1.11 13.17
C PRO A 48 0.93 1.80 11.81
N TYR A 49 1.80 2.79 11.63
CA TYR A 49 1.96 3.46 10.35
C TYR A 49 2.33 2.47 9.26
N MET A 50 3.34 1.63 9.50
CA MET A 50 3.79 0.64 8.53
C MET A 50 2.68 -0.34 8.20
N GLN A 51 1.94 -0.78 9.21
CA GLN A 51 0.85 -1.74 9.02
C GLN A 51 -0.24 -1.18 8.13
N TYR A 52 -0.71 0.03 8.42
CA TYR A 52 -1.78 0.63 7.62
C TYR A 52 -1.30 1.02 6.22
N SER A 53 -0.08 1.53 6.09
CA SER A 53 0.43 1.95 4.78
C SER A 53 0.64 0.77 3.83
N GLN A 54 1.03 -0.39 4.35
CA GLN A 54 1.15 -1.60 3.53
C GLN A 54 -0.20 -2.04 2.97
N ALA A 55 -1.26 -1.89 3.75
CA ALA A 55 -2.60 -2.22 3.30
C ALA A 55 -3.15 -1.23 2.27
N LEU A 56 -2.46 -0.10 2.08
CA LEU A 56 -2.88 0.96 1.17
C LEU A 56 -2.05 1.02 -0.11
N ALA A 57 -1.39 -0.07 -0.49
CA ALA A 57 -0.49 -0.08 -1.65
C ALA A 57 -1.14 0.47 -2.92
N ASP A 58 -2.43 0.17 -3.12
CA ASP A 58 -3.16 0.59 -4.31
C ASP A 58 -4.01 1.84 -4.12
N TYR A 59 -3.95 2.44 -2.95
CA TYR A 59 -4.78 3.61 -2.66
C TYR A 59 -4.17 4.86 -3.28
N PRO A 60 -4.98 5.67 -4.01
CA PRO A 60 -4.43 6.80 -4.75
C PRO A 60 -3.72 7.86 -3.91
N LEU A 61 -4.08 8.01 -2.65
CA LEU A 61 -3.47 9.01 -1.77
C LEU A 61 -2.25 8.49 -1.00
N THR A 62 -1.86 7.24 -1.21
CA THR A 62 -0.71 6.65 -0.52
C THR A 62 0.59 7.43 -0.76
N PRO A 63 0.86 7.99 -1.95
CA PRO A 63 2.07 8.81 -2.14
C PRO A 63 2.15 10.00 -1.19
N TYR A 64 1.02 10.55 -0.75
CA TYR A 64 1.01 11.66 0.21
C TYR A 64 1.47 11.20 1.59
N LEU A 65 1.14 9.97 1.98
CA LEU A 65 1.67 9.38 3.22
C LEU A 65 3.18 9.22 3.14
N ALA A 66 3.68 8.74 2.01
CA ALA A 66 5.12 8.59 1.80
C ALA A 66 5.82 9.95 1.88
N TYR A 67 5.20 10.98 1.31
CA TYR A 67 5.73 12.33 1.40
C TYR A 67 5.81 12.82 2.86
N ASP A 68 4.72 12.66 3.60
CA ASP A 68 4.66 13.09 4.99
C ASP A 68 5.68 12.36 5.86
N GLU A 69 5.79 11.04 5.68
CA GLU A 69 6.74 10.22 6.42
C GLU A 69 8.17 10.65 6.14
N LEU A 70 8.52 10.78 4.87
CA LEU A 70 9.86 11.13 4.47
C LEU A 70 10.21 12.56 4.89
N THR A 71 9.26 13.49 4.81
CA THR A 71 9.44 14.87 5.23
C THR A 71 9.66 14.96 6.75
N ALA A 72 8.96 14.17 7.52
CA ALA A 72 9.08 14.17 8.97
C ALA A 72 10.49 13.79 9.44
N ARG A 73 11.19 12.96 8.67
CA ARG A 73 12.56 12.53 9.01
C ARG A 73 13.58 12.95 7.96
N LEU A 74 13.32 14.05 7.29
CA LEU A 74 14.16 14.50 6.14
C LEU A 74 15.63 14.63 6.51
N LYS A 75 15.91 15.12 7.72
CA LYS A 75 17.29 15.33 8.18
C LYS A 75 18.06 14.02 8.41
N SER A 76 17.34 12.94 8.71
CA SER A 76 17.94 11.64 8.92
C SER A 76 17.71 10.68 7.76
N ALA A 77 16.95 11.11 6.76
CA ALA A 77 16.67 10.28 5.59
C ALA A 77 17.92 10.13 4.74
N ASN A 78 18.07 8.94 4.18
CA ASN A 78 19.11 8.66 3.23
C ASN A 78 18.79 9.38 1.93
N ASN A 79 19.81 9.96 1.30
CA ASN A 79 19.64 10.64 0.01
C ASN A 79 19.03 9.71 -1.04
N GLN A 80 19.37 8.44 -0.99
CA GLN A 80 18.82 7.46 -1.92
C GLN A 80 17.30 7.32 -1.78
N GLU A 81 16.78 7.37 -0.56
CA GLU A 81 15.33 7.32 -0.32
C GLU A 81 14.64 8.53 -0.94
N ILE A 82 15.24 9.69 -0.79
CA ILE A 82 14.69 10.93 -1.36
C ILE A 82 14.70 10.86 -2.88
N GLU A 83 15.80 10.40 -3.45
CA GLU A 83 15.90 10.24 -4.91
C GLU A 83 14.88 9.24 -5.44
N GLN A 84 14.68 8.13 -4.73
CA GLN A 84 13.68 7.13 -5.11
C GLN A 84 12.27 7.70 -5.05
N PHE A 85 11.98 8.49 -4.02
CA PHE A 85 10.68 9.14 -3.93
C PHE A 85 10.46 10.10 -5.10
N LEU A 86 11.45 10.91 -5.41
CA LEU A 86 11.38 11.87 -6.52
C LEU A 86 11.25 11.17 -7.87
N ALA A 87 11.93 10.04 -8.05
CA ALA A 87 11.84 9.28 -9.28
C ALA A 87 10.48 8.63 -9.44
N LYS A 88 9.90 8.13 -8.35
CA LYS A 88 8.62 7.43 -8.39
C LYS A 88 7.42 8.37 -8.42
N HIS A 89 7.51 9.50 -7.74
CA HIS A 89 6.39 10.42 -7.55
C HIS A 89 6.71 11.85 -8.03
N GLY A 90 7.59 11.96 -9.01
CA GLY A 90 8.04 13.27 -9.50
C GLY A 90 6.95 14.12 -10.13
N ASP A 91 5.84 13.51 -10.52
CA ASP A 91 4.69 14.20 -11.10
C ASP A 91 3.76 14.83 -10.06
N LEU A 92 3.98 14.52 -8.79
CA LEU A 92 3.16 15.12 -7.72
C LEU A 92 3.65 16.53 -7.39
N PRO A 93 2.73 17.45 -7.06
CA PRO A 93 3.15 18.78 -6.60
C PRO A 93 4.09 18.72 -5.40
N GLN A 94 3.88 17.78 -4.50
CA GLN A 94 4.69 17.60 -3.30
C GLN A 94 6.13 17.19 -3.63
N ALA A 95 6.37 16.55 -4.77
CA ALA A 95 7.71 16.15 -5.15
C ALA A 95 8.62 17.37 -5.32
N ASN A 96 8.11 18.44 -5.90
CA ASN A 96 8.87 19.67 -6.07
C ASN A 96 9.20 20.31 -4.72
N TRP A 97 8.26 20.28 -3.79
CA TRP A 97 8.49 20.79 -2.44
C TRP A 97 9.52 19.96 -1.70
N MET A 98 9.47 18.65 -1.85
CA MET A 98 10.46 17.74 -1.27
C MET A 98 11.86 18.09 -1.80
N LYS A 99 11.98 18.28 -3.12
CA LYS A 99 13.24 18.63 -3.75
C LYS A 99 13.79 19.93 -3.20
N LEU A 100 12.95 20.95 -3.08
CA LEU A 100 13.39 22.24 -2.57
C LEU A 100 13.85 22.16 -1.11
N ARG A 101 13.14 21.41 -0.29
CA ARG A 101 13.53 21.21 1.11
C ARG A 101 14.83 20.45 1.22
N TRP A 102 14.99 19.43 0.40
CA TRP A 102 16.19 18.61 0.37
C TRP A 102 17.42 19.43 -0.04
N LEU A 103 17.29 20.19 -1.13
CA LEU A 103 18.38 21.05 -1.59
C LEU A 103 18.76 22.08 -0.55
N ARG A 104 17.79 22.67 0.13
CA ARG A 104 18.03 23.63 1.20
C ARG A 104 18.75 22.98 2.38
N TRP A 105 18.42 21.73 2.66
CA TRP A 105 19.08 20.99 3.73
C TRP A 105 20.54 20.65 3.38
N LEU A 106 20.80 20.34 2.11
CA LEU A 106 22.16 20.02 1.65
C LEU A 106 23.05 21.26 1.55
N ALA A 107 22.47 22.43 1.43
CA ALA A 107 23.23 23.68 1.40
C ALA A 107 23.66 24.03 2.82
#